data_ce26737454eefc1d869c83d5b3f29e14
#
_entry.id   ce26737454eefc1d869c83d5b3f29e14
#
_cell.length_a   1.000
_cell.length_b   1.000
_cell.length_c   1.000
_cell.angle_alpha   90.00
_cell.angle_beta   90.00
_cell.angle_gamma   90.00
#
_symmetry.space_group_name_H-M   'P 1'
#
loop_
_entity.id
_entity.type
_entity.pdbx_description
1 polymer ?
#
loop_
_entity_poly.entity_id
_entity_poly.type
_entity_poly.pdbx_seq_one_letter_code
_entity_poly.pdbx_strand_id
1 'polypeptide(L)'
;MNVVAVVGLGYVGLPLAVEFGKKHRTIGYDLSASKIENYKKCIDPTGEISTSDLRAASHLTVTTDPSELSLADYIVVAVPTPVDIAHQPDFRPLVGASEAVGKHMKHGAIIIYESTVYPGATEDVCIPILEKHSGMKWKKDFHAGFSPERINPGDKEHTLTSILKVVSGDDADTLEKIAQLYETIITAGVFRASSIMVAEAAKVIENTQRDLNIALMNELALLFDKIGIDTLEVLEAAGTKWNFLPFRPGLVGGHCIGVDPYYLTHKAEMIGYIPQVILAGRRINDSMAKFVAEQTVKHIIKAGFHVKGAKVNVLGLTFKENCPDLRNSKVADVIQELQSYGIDVHVHDPVADSKEARHEYGLELTTWENLPRAEAIVAAVSHREYLSRPLSEYLSKVVESGCFIDVKSHYDQTALREAGLSVWRL
;
A
#
# COMPACT_ATOMS: atom_id res chain seq x y z
N MET A 1 12.23 -31.65 11.64
CA MET A 1 11.17 -30.68 11.32
C MET A 1 11.80 -29.32 11.48
N ASN A 2 11.84 -28.53 10.42
CA ASN A 2 12.49 -27.22 10.47
C ASN A 2 11.72 -26.27 11.40
N VAL A 3 12.43 -25.43 12.12
CA VAL A 3 11.86 -24.36 12.94
C VAL A 3 11.96 -23.05 12.13
N VAL A 4 10.82 -22.39 11.95
CA VAL A 4 10.73 -21.11 11.21
C VAL A 4 10.47 -20.00 12.22
N ALA A 5 11.19 -18.90 12.13
CA ALA A 5 10.84 -17.66 12.83
C ALA A 5 10.38 -16.60 11.82
N VAL A 6 9.36 -15.82 12.19
CA VAL A 6 8.90 -14.66 11.43
C VAL A 6 9.05 -13.42 12.30
N VAL A 7 9.84 -12.46 11.84
CA VAL A 7 10.17 -11.20 12.53
C VAL A 7 9.37 -10.06 11.94
N GLY A 8 8.50 -9.46 12.75
CA GLY A 8 7.53 -8.46 12.31
C GLY A 8 6.20 -9.11 11.95
N LEU A 9 5.21 -9.02 12.86
CA LEU A 9 3.88 -9.58 12.68
C LEU A 9 2.86 -8.50 12.27
N GLY A 10 3.19 -7.81 11.16
CA GLY A 10 2.27 -6.93 10.46
C GLY A 10 1.41 -7.68 9.46
N TYR A 11 0.79 -6.93 8.54
CA TYR A 11 -0.08 -7.48 7.48
C TYR A 11 0.64 -8.39 6.47
N VAL A 12 1.99 -8.41 6.45
CA VAL A 12 2.80 -9.36 5.69
C VAL A 12 3.21 -10.55 6.56
N GLY A 13 3.82 -10.27 7.70
CA GLY A 13 4.44 -11.32 8.52
C GLY A 13 3.46 -12.17 9.28
N LEU A 14 2.29 -11.63 9.71
CA LEU A 14 1.29 -12.43 10.42
C LEU A 14 0.67 -13.52 9.52
N PRO A 15 0.18 -13.21 8.30
CA PRO A 15 -0.28 -14.23 7.36
C PRO A 15 0.75 -15.33 7.11
N LEU A 16 2.00 -14.93 6.91
CA LEU A 16 3.10 -15.84 6.68
C LEU A 16 3.37 -16.76 7.89
N ALA A 17 3.41 -16.18 9.10
CA ALA A 17 3.59 -16.94 10.33
C ALA A 17 2.46 -17.94 10.57
N VAL A 18 1.22 -17.57 10.23
CA VAL A 18 0.04 -18.44 10.32
C VAL A 18 0.15 -19.61 9.34
N GLU A 19 0.48 -19.34 8.07
CA GLU A 19 0.62 -20.41 7.07
C GLU A 19 1.77 -21.37 7.41
N PHE A 20 2.92 -20.86 7.80
CA PHE A 20 3.99 -21.73 8.33
C PHE A 20 3.56 -22.48 9.58
N GLY A 21 2.85 -21.83 10.51
CA GLY A 21 2.36 -22.43 11.74
C GLY A 21 1.33 -23.55 11.57
N LYS A 22 0.71 -23.66 10.40
CA LYS A 22 -0.12 -24.82 10.04
C LYS A 22 0.70 -26.07 9.69
N LYS A 23 1.98 -25.92 9.33
CA LYS A 23 2.85 -26.98 8.78
C LYS A 23 4.13 -27.22 9.57
N HIS A 24 4.72 -26.17 10.15
CA HIS A 24 6.01 -26.17 10.82
C HIS A 24 5.93 -25.57 12.22
N ARG A 25 6.84 -25.97 13.12
CA ARG A 25 7.04 -25.21 14.35
C ARG A 25 7.46 -23.78 13.99
N THR A 26 6.63 -22.80 14.35
CA THR A 26 6.81 -21.41 13.94
C THR A 26 6.83 -20.49 15.15
N ILE A 27 7.77 -19.56 15.17
CA ILE A 27 7.92 -18.51 16.16
C ILE A 27 7.62 -17.18 15.49
N GLY A 28 6.53 -16.52 15.93
CA GLY A 28 6.21 -15.16 15.52
C GLY A 28 6.78 -14.15 16.52
N TYR A 29 7.71 -13.32 16.09
CA TYR A 29 8.34 -12.30 16.93
C TYR A 29 7.90 -10.90 16.49
N ASP A 30 7.40 -10.08 17.42
CA ASP A 30 7.08 -8.66 17.21
C ASP A 30 7.39 -7.85 18.48
N LEU A 31 7.82 -6.61 18.33
CA LEU A 31 8.14 -5.70 19.44
C LEU A 31 6.88 -5.26 20.20
N SER A 32 5.70 -5.29 19.56
CA SER A 32 4.45 -4.82 20.14
C SER A 32 3.82 -5.84 21.07
N ALA A 33 3.92 -5.62 22.37
CA ALA A 33 3.29 -6.46 23.38
C ALA A 33 1.76 -6.56 23.18
N SER A 34 1.12 -5.47 22.77
CA SER A 34 -0.33 -5.45 22.53
C SER A 34 -0.75 -6.34 21.36
N LYS A 35 0.03 -6.35 20.27
CA LYS A 35 -0.21 -7.29 19.16
C LYS A 35 -0.04 -8.74 19.63
N ILE A 36 1.04 -9.04 20.32
CA ILE A 36 1.32 -10.39 20.82
C ILE A 36 0.20 -10.89 21.74
N GLU A 37 -0.32 -10.04 22.64
CA GLU A 37 -1.47 -10.41 23.48
C GLU A 37 -2.74 -10.68 22.66
N ASN A 38 -3.03 -9.89 21.63
CA ASN A 38 -4.16 -10.12 20.75
C ASN A 38 -4.02 -11.43 19.98
N TYR A 39 -2.85 -11.69 19.40
CA TYR A 39 -2.60 -12.93 18.64
C TYR A 39 -2.67 -14.18 19.51
N LYS A 40 -2.21 -14.12 20.77
CA LYS A 40 -2.41 -15.19 21.76
C LYS A 40 -3.88 -15.51 22.04
N LYS A 41 -4.75 -14.50 21.88
CA LYS A 41 -6.22 -14.65 21.98
C LYS A 41 -6.88 -15.00 20.65
N CYS A 42 -6.11 -15.26 19.60
CA CYS A 42 -6.57 -15.47 18.23
C CYS A 42 -7.40 -14.29 17.69
N ILE A 43 -6.99 -13.07 18.01
CA ILE A 43 -7.58 -11.82 17.52
C ILE A 43 -6.54 -11.11 16.66
N ASP A 44 -6.87 -10.85 15.41
CA ASP A 44 -6.08 -9.98 14.55
C ASP A 44 -6.77 -8.60 14.44
N PRO A 45 -6.18 -7.53 15.02
CA PRO A 45 -6.76 -6.19 14.93
C PRO A 45 -6.78 -5.61 13.52
N THR A 46 -5.96 -6.14 12.61
CA THR A 46 -5.90 -5.66 11.22
C THR A 46 -7.00 -6.26 10.35
N GLY A 47 -7.61 -7.37 10.80
CA GLY A 47 -8.68 -8.06 10.06
C GLY A 47 -8.20 -8.84 8.82
N GLU A 48 -6.89 -8.98 8.61
CA GLU A 48 -6.31 -9.74 7.49
C GLU A 48 -6.44 -11.25 7.71
N ILE A 49 -6.32 -11.72 8.96
CA ILE A 49 -6.37 -13.13 9.32
C ILE A 49 -7.60 -13.43 10.18
N SER A 50 -8.36 -14.43 9.77
CA SER A 50 -9.53 -14.87 10.55
C SER A 50 -9.13 -15.55 11.86
N THR A 51 -10.01 -15.50 12.86
CA THR A 51 -9.85 -16.25 14.12
C THR A 51 -9.71 -17.77 13.88
N SER A 52 -10.38 -18.30 12.84
CA SER A 52 -10.27 -19.71 12.47
C SER A 52 -8.89 -20.06 11.94
N ASP A 53 -8.29 -19.20 11.12
CA ASP A 53 -6.95 -19.41 10.58
C ASP A 53 -5.87 -19.33 11.66
N LEU A 54 -5.97 -18.34 12.58
CA LEU A 54 -5.08 -18.25 13.74
C LEU A 54 -5.15 -19.51 14.60
N ARG A 55 -6.34 -20.07 14.83
CA ARG A 55 -6.51 -21.33 15.57
C ARG A 55 -5.97 -22.54 14.81
N ALA A 56 -6.06 -22.55 13.49
CA ALA A 56 -5.54 -23.63 12.64
C ALA A 56 -4.01 -23.68 12.64
N ALA A 57 -3.33 -22.59 12.96
CA ALA A 57 -1.88 -22.50 13.09
C ALA A 57 -1.39 -23.10 14.43
N SER A 58 -1.68 -24.38 14.67
CA SER A 58 -1.43 -25.07 15.95
C SER A 58 0.04 -25.16 16.36
N HIS A 59 0.97 -24.95 15.44
CA HIS A 59 2.41 -24.96 15.68
C HIS A 59 3.02 -23.54 15.76
N LEU A 60 2.17 -22.48 15.72
CA LEU A 60 2.60 -21.09 15.88
C LEU A 60 2.65 -20.72 17.37
N THR A 61 3.79 -20.19 17.79
CA THR A 61 3.94 -19.47 19.07
C THR A 61 4.30 -18.02 18.78
N VAL A 62 3.76 -17.07 19.56
CA VAL A 62 4.05 -15.64 19.37
C VAL A 62 4.69 -15.05 20.63
N THR A 63 5.73 -14.23 20.45
CA THR A 63 6.57 -13.72 21.52
C THR A 63 7.10 -12.31 21.25
N THR A 64 7.45 -11.61 22.33
CA THR A 64 8.26 -10.37 22.29
C THR A 64 9.72 -10.64 22.68
N ASP A 65 10.09 -11.89 22.99
CA ASP A 65 11.44 -12.25 23.38
C ASP A 65 12.29 -12.64 22.17
N PRO A 66 13.29 -11.82 21.78
CA PRO A 66 14.13 -12.11 20.62
C PRO A 66 15.06 -13.31 20.82
N SER A 67 15.28 -13.78 22.07
CA SER A 67 16.14 -14.93 22.33
C SER A 67 15.59 -16.23 21.73
N GLU A 68 14.27 -16.33 21.53
CA GLU A 68 13.63 -17.47 20.88
C GLU A 68 14.06 -17.64 19.40
N LEU A 69 14.57 -16.59 18.76
CA LEU A 69 15.11 -16.67 17.39
C LEU A 69 16.28 -17.66 17.27
N SER A 70 16.97 -17.94 18.38
CA SER A 70 18.07 -18.92 18.44
C SER A 70 17.64 -20.37 18.13
N LEU A 71 16.34 -20.65 18.19
CA LEU A 71 15.80 -21.97 17.88
C LEU A 71 15.56 -22.18 16.38
N ALA A 72 15.49 -21.10 15.61
CA ALA A 72 15.05 -21.13 14.22
C ALA A 72 16.14 -21.60 13.25
N ASP A 73 15.76 -22.44 12.28
CA ASP A 73 16.59 -22.84 11.13
C ASP A 73 16.45 -21.79 10.00
N TYR A 74 15.24 -21.24 9.87
CA TYR A 74 14.90 -20.18 8.93
C TYR A 74 14.32 -18.98 9.68
N ILE A 75 14.81 -17.80 9.39
CA ILE A 75 14.33 -16.55 9.98
C ILE A 75 13.85 -15.64 8.86
N VAL A 76 12.53 -15.42 8.77
CA VAL A 76 11.92 -14.53 7.79
C VAL A 76 11.72 -13.14 8.40
N VAL A 77 12.26 -12.10 7.76
CA VAL A 77 12.18 -10.72 8.21
C VAL A 77 11.15 -9.97 7.37
N ALA A 78 10.02 -9.61 7.97
CA ALA A 78 8.86 -8.98 7.32
C ALA A 78 8.45 -7.69 8.04
N VAL A 79 9.42 -6.82 8.32
CA VAL A 79 9.20 -5.53 8.98
C VAL A 79 8.88 -4.43 7.96
N PRO A 80 8.17 -3.36 8.36
CA PRO A 80 7.86 -2.25 7.45
C PRO A 80 9.14 -1.51 7.04
N THR A 81 9.12 -1.00 5.80
CA THR A 81 10.17 -0.17 5.21
C THR A 81 9.50 1.06 4.58
N PRO A 82 9.16 2.08 5.39
CA PRO A 82 8.55 3.32 4.89
C PRO A 82 9.57 4.21 4.19
N VAL A 83 9.09 5.31 3.61
CA VAL A 83 9.93 6.44 3.21
C VAL A 83 9.71 7.60 4.21
N ASP A 84 10.72 8.45 4.35
CA ASP A 84 10.62 9.67 5.13
C ASP A 84 9.94 10.81 4.34
N ILE A 85 9.82 11.98 4.95
CA ILE A 85 9.22 13.18 4.33
C ILE A 85 9.97 13.68 3.09
N ALA A 86 11.23 13.28 2.91
CA ALA A 86 12.05 13.57 1.74
C ALA A 86 12.01 12.45 0.71
N HIS A 87 11.08 11.49 0.86
CA HIS A 87 10.94 10.29 0.03
C HIS A 87 12.19 9.41 -0.01
N GLN A 88 13.01 9.43 1.06
CA GLN A 88 14.16 8.54 1.18
C GLN A 88 13.77 7.27 1.96
N PRO A 89 14.29 6.09 1.59
CA PRO A 89 14.04 4.85 2.30
C PRO A 89 14.41 4.93 3.79
N ASP A 90 13.46 4.62 4.66
CA ASP A 90 13.71 4.54 6.10
C ASP A 90 13.95 3.08 6.51
N PHE A 91 15.21 2.70 6.64
CA PHE A 91 15.61 1.36 7.02
C PHE A 91 15.75 1.14 8.52
N ARG A 92 15.39 2.10 9.38
CA ARG A 92 15.49 1.93 10.84
C ARG A 92 14.81 0.65 11.35
N PRO A 93 13.57 0.29 10.92
CA PRO A 93 12.97 -0.97 11.33
C PRO A 93 13.74 -2.19 10.83
N LEU A 94 14.22 -2.17 9.58
CA LEU A 94 14.99 -3.24 8.97
C LEU A 94 16.35 -3.45 9.64
N VAL A 95 17.04 -2.35 9.95
CA VAL A 95 18.30 -2.35 10.72
C VAL A 95 18.07 -2.95 12.10
N GLY A 96 17.06 -2.49 12.84
CA GLY A 96 16.74 -3.01 14.17
C GLY A 96 16.37 -4.51 14.17
N ALA A 97 15.62 -4.96 13.17
CA ALA A 97 15.31 -6.37 12.98
C ALA A 97 16.56 -7.19 12.68
N SER A 98 17.43 -6.70 11.78
CA SER A 98 18.70 -7.36 11.44
C SER A 98 19.66 -7.43 12.64
N GLU A 99 19.69 -6.39 13.49
CA GLU A 99 20.46 -6.41 14.74
C GLU A 99 19.94 -7.47 15.72
N ALA A 100 18.60 -7.53 15.89
CA ALA A 100 18.00 -8.54 16.78
C ALA A 100 18.27 -9.96 16.27
N VAL A 101 18.09 -10.19 14.96
CA VAL A 101 18.40 -11.47 14.32
C VAL A 101 19.89 -11.82 14.48
N GLY A 102 20.79 -10.89 14.18
CA GLY A 102 22.24 -11.12 14.29
C GLY A 102 22.68 -11.51 15.72
N LYS A 103 22.07 -10.89 16.75
CA LYS A 103 22.39 -11.21 18.16
C LYS A 103 21.94 -12.60 18.59
N HIS A 104 20.89 -13.14 17.98
CA HIS A 104 20.22 -14.33 18.48
C HIS A 104 20.22 -15.52 17.50
N MET A 105 20.51 -15.32 16.20
CA MET A 105 20.50 -16.40 15.23
C MET A 105 21.56 -17.45 15.56
N LYS A 106 21.24 -18.72 15.28
CA LYS A 106 22.20 -19.82 15.44
C LYS A 106 23.09 -19.99 14.21
N HIS A 107 24.19 -20.69 14.39
CA HIS A 107 25.04 -21.12 13.26
C HIS A 107 24.26 -22.00 12.29
N GLY A 108 24.45 -21.79 11.00
CA GLY A 108 23.76 -22.50 9.92
C GLY A 108 22.34 -21.99 9.62
N ALA A 109 21.86 -20.92 10.28
CA ALA A 109 20.57 -20.33 9.99
C ALA A 109 20.50 -19.71 8.60
N ILE A 110 19.33 -19.74 7.97
CA ILE A 110 19.05 -19.05 6.70
C ILE A 110 18.13 -17.88 7.01
N ILE A 111 18.57 -16.66 6.71
CA ILE A 111 17.83 -15.42 6.92
C ILE A 111 17.19 -14.99 5.60
N ILE A 112 15.86 -14.85 5.58
CA ILE A 112 15.08 -14.52 4.38
C ILE A 112 14.43 -13.16 4.59
N TYR A 113 14.78 -12.17 3.78
CA TYR A 113 14.15 -10.86 3.82
C TYR A 113 12.93 -10.83 2.90
N GLU A 114 11.81 -10.33 3.42
CA GLU A 114 10.57 -10.08 2.67
C GLU A 114 10.19 -8.60 2.63
N SER A 115 10.81 -7.78 3.48
CA SER A 115 10.63 -6.34 3.47
C SER A 115 11.04 -5.72 2.14
N THR A 116 10.24 -4.79 1.61
CA THR A 116 10.56 -4.09 0.36
C THR A 116 11.84 -3.26 0.52
N VAL A 117 12.78 -3.46 -0.39
CA VAL A 117 14.07 -2.76 -0.41
C VAL A 117 14.50 -2.44 -1.84
N TYR A 118 15.48 -1.56 -2.02
CA TYR A 118 16.11 -1.36 -3.33
C TYR A 118 17.04 -2.52 -3.69
N PRO A 119 17.29 -2.77 -4.98
CA PRO A 119 18.18 -3.85 -5.42
C PRO A 119 19.59 -3.73 -4.83
N GLY A 120 20.03 -4.80 -4.14
CA GLY A 120 21.30 -4.90 -3.43
C GLY A 120 21.23 -4.54 -1.94
N ALA A 121 20.11 -4.07 -1.42
CA ALA A 121 20.01 -3.64 -0.02
C ALA A 121 20.22 -4.78 0.98
N THR A 122 19.74 -5.99 0.69
CA THR A 122 19.99 -7.16 1.56
C THR A 122 21.49 -7.37 1.74
N GLU A 123 22.24 -7.35 0.64
CA GLU A 123 23.70 -7.59 0.65
C GLU A 123 24.49 -6.37 1.17
N ASP A 124 24.09 -5.14 0.80
CA ASP A 124 24.81 -3.91 1.14
C ASP A 124 24.54 -3.44 2.58
N VAL A 125 23.34 -3.68 3.12
CA VAL A 125 22.90 -3.16 4.41
C VAL A 125 22.69 -4.27 5.44
N CYS A 126 21.85 -5.27 5.12
CA CYS A 126 21.43 -6.25 6.12
C CYS A 126 22.55 -7.24 6.49
N ILE A 127 23.27 -7.77 5.51
CA ILE A 127 24.35 -8.74 5.74
C ILE A 127 25.46 -8.19 6.65
N PRO A 128 26.00 -6.98 6.44
CA PRO A 128 27.01 -6.41 7.35
C PRO A 128 26.54 -6.27 8.79
N ILE A 129 25.23 -5.99 9.00
CA ILE A 129 24.63 -5.90 10.33
C ILE A 129 24.57 -7.29 10.99
N LEU A 130 24.11 -8.31 10.23
CA LEU A 130 24.09 -9.69 10.71
C LEU A 130 25.49 -10.17 11.12
N GLU A 131 26.50 -9.96 10.27
CA GLU A 131 27.89 -10.32 10.57
C GLU A 131 28.41 -9.61 11.82
N LYS A 132 28.18 -8.29 11.92
CA LYS A 132 28.63 -7.48 13.05
C LYS A 132 28.07 -7.96 14.39
N HIS A 133 26.77 -8.28 14.43
CA HIS A 133 26.09 -8.61 15.68
C HIS A 133 26.15 -10.07 16.06
N SER A 134 26.36 -10.97 15.10
CA SER A 134 26.53 -12.41 15.37
C SER A 134 28.00 -12.81 15.56
N GLY A 135 28.93 -12.06 14.98
CA GLY A 135 30.34 -12.48 14.86
C GLY A 135 30.56 -13.59 13.83
N MET A 136 29.52 -14.02 13.14
CA MET A 136 29.54 -15.06 12.09
C MET A 136 29.85 -14.46 10.73
N LYS A 137 30.23 -15.32 9.76
CA LYS A 137 30.54 -14.93 8.38
C LYS A 137 29.48 -15.45 7.41
N TRP A 138 28.97 -14.55 6.61
CA TRP A 138 28.05 -14.85 5.51
C TRP A 138 28.62 -15.88 4.53
N LYS A 139 27.77 -16.75 3.98
CA LYS A 139 28.09 -17.89 3.11
C LYS A 139 28.98 -18.96 3.73
N LYS A 140 29.30 -18.84 5.02
CA LYS A 140 30.09 -19.81 5.76
C LYS A 140 29.36 -20.29 7.00
N ASP A 141 28.95 -19.35 7.85
CA ASP A 141 28.37 -19.65 9.16
C ASP A 141 26.86 -19.41 9.16
N PHE A 142 26.35 -18.64 8.22
CA PHE A 142 24.93 -18.44 7.93
C PHE A 142 24.71 -18.09 6.45
N HIS A 143 23.47 -18.22 5.98
CA HIS A 143 23.07 -17.93 4.62
C HIS A 143 21.95 -16.89 4.57
N ALA A 144 21.72 -16.29 3.40
CA ALA A 144 20.69 -15.30 3.20
C ALA A 144 19.93 -15.51 1.88
N GLY A 145 18.68 -15.04 1.88
CA GLY A 145 17.85 -14.98 0.70
C GLY A 145 16.86 -13.81 0.76
N PHE A 146 16.15 -13.64 -0.33
CA PHE A 146 15.10 -12.65 -0.45
C PHE A 146 13.87 -13.25 -1.12
N SER A 147 12.69 -12.93 -0.60
CA SER A 147 11.42 -13.38 -1.15
C SER A 147 10.41 -12.22 -1.10
N PRO A 148 10.14 -11.53 -2.22
CA PRO A 148 9.23 -10.40 -2.21
C PRO A 148 7.81 -10.78 -1.80
N GLU A 149 7.18 -9.95 -0.96
CA GLU A 149 5.76 -10.04 -0.72
C GLU A 149 4.97 -9.40 -1.86
N ARG A 150 3.91 -10.09 -2.32
CA ARG A 150 3.09 -9.71 -3.47
C ARG A 150 1.59 -9.65 -3.15
N ILE A 151 1.21 -9.80 -1.87
CA ILE A 151 -0.18 -9.69 -1.42
C ILE A 151 -0.68 -8.25 -1.61
N ASN A 152 -1.91 -8.12 -2.05
CA ASN A 152 -2.62 -6.84 -2.08
C ASN A 152 -3.61 -6.81 -0.91
N PRO A 153 -3.39 -5.98 0.12
CA PRO A 153 -4.27 -5.91 1.29
C PRO A 153 -5.75 -5.76 0.89
N GLY A 154 -6.62 -6.59 1.51
CA GLY A 154 -8.04 -6.63 1.20
C GLY A 154 -8.42 -7.46 -0.03
N ASP A 155 -7.47 -8.02 -0.79
CA ASP A 155 -7.73 -8.96 -1.88
C ASP A 155 -7.92 -10.38 -1.32
N LYS A 156 -9.12 -10.92 -1.47
CA LYS A 156 -9.47 -12.27 -0.98
C LYS A 156 -9.30 -13.37 -2.03
N GLU A 157 -9.04 -13.00 -3.27
CA GLU A 157 -8.83 -13.96 -4.39
C GLU A 157 -7.34 -14.30 -4.52
N HIS A 158 -6.48 -13.28 -4.47
CA HIS A 158 -5.03 -13.43 -4.59
C HIS A 158 -4.38 -13.47 -3.21
N THR A 159 -4.58 -14.59 -2.52
CA THR A 159 -4.02 -14.81 -1.17
C THR A 159 -2.56 -15.27 -1.22
N LEU A 160 -1.88 -15.24 -0.07
CA LEU A 160 -0.49 -15.67 0.06
C LEU A 160 -0.21 -17.04 -0.61
N THR A 161 -1.10 -18.00 -0.42
CA THR A 161 -0.93 -19.38 -0.90
C THR A 161 -1.25 -19.57 -2.37
N SER A 162 -2.07 -18.67 -2.96
CA SER A 162 -2.58 -18.77 -4.33
C SER A 162 -1.78 -17.97 -5.36
N ILE A 163 -0.78 -17.19 -4.93
CA ILE A 163 0.09 -16.39 -5.81
C ILE A 163 1.44 -17.09 -5.97
N LEU A 164 1.96 -17.12 -7.20
CA LEU A 164 3.33 -17.60 -7.47
C LEU A 164 4.34 -16.80 -6.63
N LYS A 165 5.05 -17.46 -5.73
CA LYS A 165 6.05 -16.80 -4.85
C LYS A 165 7.41 -16.75 -5.52
N VAL A 166 8.05 -15.59 -5.50
CA VAL A 166 9.45 -15.45 -5.94
C VAL A 166 10.37 -15.71 -4.76
N VAL A 167 11.42 -16.49 -4.95
CA VAL A 167 12.45 -16.73 -3.94
C VAL A 167 13.83 -16.61 -4.55
N SER A 168 14.81 -16.27 -3.73
CA SER A 168 16.23 -16.24 -4.10
C SER A 168 17.09 -16.67 -2.92
N GLY A 169 18.32 -17.07 -3.21
CA GLY A 169 19.32 -17.43 -2.23
C GLY A 169 20.69 -16.89 -2.62
N ASP A 170 21.61 -16.89 -1.67
CA ASP A 170 22.99 -16.45 -1.85
C ASP A 170 23.90 -17.49 -2.53
N ASP A 171 23.40 -18.72 -2.65
CA ASP A 171 23.93 -19.79 -3.49
C ASP A 171 22.82 -20.76 -3.93
N ALA A 172 23.15 -21.74 -4.76
CA ALA A 172 22.17 -22.67 -5.34
C ALA A 172 21.54 -23.60 -4.28
N ASP A 173 22.29 -24.02 -3.27
CA ASP A 173 21.81 -24.89 -2.20
C ASP A 173 20.86 -24.14 -1.27
N THR A 174 21.21 -22.92 -0.92
CA THR A 174 20.35 -22.00 -0.14
C THR A 174 19.07 -21.67 -0.88
N LEU A 175 19.15 -21.35 -2.17
CA LEU A 175 17.98 -21.10 -3.01
C LEU A 175 17.01 -22.29 -2.99
N GLU A 176 17.52 -23.51 -3.16
CA GLU A 176 16.70 -24.71 -3.18
C GLU A 176 16.06 -24.99 -1.81
N LYS A 177 16.80 -24.81 -0.70
CA LYS A 177 16.26 -24.92 0.65
C LYS A 177 15.15 -23.91 0.92
N ILE A 178 15.32 -22.66 0.49
CA ILE A 178 14.29 -21.62 0.60
C ILE A 178 13.08 -22.01 -0.25
N ALA A 179 13.28 -22.42 -1.51
CA ALA A 179 12.19 -22.82 -2.39
C ALA A 179 11.37 -23.96 -1.78
N GLN A 180 12.03 -25.02 -1.29
CA GLN A 180 11.36 -26.15 -0.62
C GLN A 180 10.58 -25.71 0.62
N LEU A 181 11.10 -24.76 1.40
CA LEU A 181 10.37 -24.23 2.55
C LEU A 181 9.06 -23.57 2.11
N TYR A 182 9.10 -22.65 1.13
CA TYR A 182 7.91 -21.96 0.65
C TYR A 182 6.94 -22.88 -0.09
N GLU A 183 7.39 -23.88 -0.81
CA GLU A 183 6.54 -24.88 -1.47
C GLU A 183 5.66 -25.68 -0.48
N THR A 184 6.01 -25.69 0.81
CA THR A 184 5.15 -26.30 1.84
C THR A 184 3.87 -25.53 2.09
N ILE A 185 3.84 -24.21 1.81
CA ILE A 185 2.72 -23.31 2.09
C ILE A 185 2.14 -22.66 0.83
N ILE A 186 2.90 -22.54 -0.25
CA ILE A 186 2.49 -21.91 -1.51
C ILE A 186 2.01 -22.97 -2.50
N THR A 187 0.72 -22.97 -2.80
CA THR A 187 0.12 -23.93 -3.74
C THR A 187 0.28 -23.54 -5.20
N ALA A 188 0.46 -22.26 -5.48
CA ALA A 188 0.66 -21.73 -6.84
C ALA A 188 2.08 -21.98 -7.40
N GLY A 189 2.98 -22.52 -6.59
CA GLY A 189 4.36 -22.76 -6.96
C GLY A 189 5.32 -21.63 -6.61
N VAL A 190 6.61 -21.88 -6.88
CA VAL A 190 7.72 -20.97 -6.50
C VAL A 190 8.60 -20.69 -7.72
N PHE A 191 8.85 -19.40 -7.99
CA PHE A 191 9.80 -18.96 -9.00
C PHE A 191 11.18 -18.74 -8.36
N ARG A 192 12.19 -19.42 -8.86
CA ARG A 192 13.57 -19.34 -8.39
C ARG A 192 14.31 -18.23 -9.14
N ALA A 193 14.51 -17.08 -8.50
CA ALA A 193 15.27 -15.98 -9.07
C ALA A 193 16.78 -16.29 -9.05
N SER A 194 17.52 -15.78 -10.03
CA SER A 194 18.94 -16.07 -10.21
C SER A 194 19.85 -15.43 -9.15
N SER A 195 19.36 -14.41 -8.42
CA SER A 195 20.08 -13.77 -7.33
C SER A 195 19.14 -13.01 -6.41
N ILE A 196 19.61 -12.64 -5.22
CA ILE A 196 18.92 -11.79 -4.26
C ILE A 196 18.55 -10.45 -4.93
N MET A 197 19.51 -9.80 -5.56
CA MET A 197 19.30 -8.51 -6.24
C MET A 197 18.23 -8.56 -7.35
N VAL A 198 18.13 -9.67 -8.09
CA VAL A 198 17.09 -9.86 -9.11
C VAL A 198 15.70 -9.97 -8.47
N ALA A 199 15.57 -10.67 -7.34
CA ALA A 199 14.30 -10.79 -6.63
C ALA A 199 13.86 -9.46 -6.00
N GLU A 200 14.79 -8.69 -5.43
CA GLU A 200 14.56 -7.33 -4.94
C GLU A 200 14.11 -6.40 -6.07
N ALA A 201 14.81 -6.42 -7.22
CA ALA A 201 14.43 -5.63 -8.39
C ALA A 201 13.02 -5.98 -8.89
N ALA A 202 12.67 -7.27 -8.95
CA ALA A 202 11.36 -7.73 -9.38
C ALA A 202 10.24 -7.09 -8.54
N LYS A 203 10.43 -7.01 -7.22
CA LYS A 203 9.46 -6.40 -6.32
C LYS A 203 9.18 -4.93 -6.64
N VAL A 204 10.23 -4.13 -6.73
CA VAL A 204 10.06 -2.68 -6.91
C VAL A 204 9.56 -2.31 -8.29
N ILE A 205 9.91 -3.07 -9.35
CA ILE A 205 9.42 -2.79 -10.71
C ILE A 205 7.94 -3.12 -10.91
N GLU A 206 7.37 -4.08 -10.19
CA GLU A 206 5.94 -4.40 -10.27
C GLU A 206 5.08 -3.18 -9.91
N ASN A 207 5.42 -2.51 -8.80
CA ASN A 207 4.71 -1.30 -8.35
C ASN A 207 5.12 -0.06 -9.15
N THR A 208 6.38 0.08 -9.53
CA THR A 208 6.85 1.17 -10.39
C THR A 208 6.15 1.14 -11.77
N GLN A 209 5.99 -0.04 -12.37
CA GLN A 209 5.28 -0.19 -13.64
C GLN A 209 3.81 0.23 -13.50
N ARG A 210 3.14 -0.15 -12.41
CA ARG A 210 1.76 0.27 -12.14
C ARG A 210 1.65 1.77 -11.93
N ASP A 211 2.54 2.35 -11.13
CA ASP A 211 2.62 3.79 -10.89
C ASP A 211 2.79 4.59 -12.20
N LEU A 212 3.68 4.16 -13.08
CA LEU A 212 3.93 4.81 -14.36
C LEU A 212 2.75 4.70 -15.33
N ASN A 213 2.06 3.56 -15.35
CA ASN A 213 0.85 3.42 -16.18
C ASN A 213 -0.27 4.34 -15.68
N ILE A 214 -0.44 4.49 -14.37
CA ILE A 214 -1.41 5.45 -13.81
C ILE A 214 -0.95 6.88 -14.11
N ALA A 215 0.35 7.19 -14.01
CA ALA A 215 0.87 8.52 -14.36
C ALA A 215 0.59 8.89 -15.81
N LEU A 216 0.74 7.96 -16.74
CA LEU A 216 0.35 8.18 -18.14
C LEU A 216 -1.16 8.52 -18.26
N MET A 217 -2.02 7.77 -17.58
CA MET A 217 -3.47 8.05 -17.60
C MET A 217 -3.79 9.41 -16.96
N ASN A 218 -3.10 9.77 -15.88
CA ASN A 218 -3.22 11.07 -15.24
C ASN A 218 -2.77 12.21 -16.16
N GLU A 219 -1.64 12.07 -16.85
CA GLU A 219 -1.17 13.06 -17.81
C GLU A 219 -2.16 13.24 -18.97
N LEU A 220 -2.72 12.14 -19.48
CA LEU A 220 -3.77 12.19 -20.49
C LEU A 220 -5.02 12.91 -19.98
N ALA A 221 -5.45 12.66 -18.73
CA ALA A 221 -6.58 13.37 -18.14
C ALA A 221 -6.32 14.88 -18.01
N LEU A 222 -5.11 15.29 -17.62
CA LEU A 222 -4.71 16.70 -17.59
C LEU A 222 -4.75 17.34 -19.00
N LEU A 223 -4.32 16.61 -20.03
CA LEU A 223 -4.35 17.06 -21.43
C LEU A 223 -5.78 17.16 -21.93
N PHE A 224 -6.60 16.13 -21.70
CA PHE A 224 -7.98 16.05 -22.19
C PHE A 224 -8.87 17.10 -21.53
N ASP A 225 -8.69 17.40 -20.25
CA ASP A 225 -9.36 18.51 -19.58
C ASP A 225 -9.09 19.85 -20.29
N LYS A 226 -7.83 20.09 -20.72
CA LYS A 226 -7.46 21.33 -21.45
C LYS A 226 -8.05 21.44 -22.86
N ILE A 227 -8.21 20.33 -23.56
CA ILE A 227 -8.77 20.32 -24.92
C ILE A 227 -10.30 20.08 -24.93
N GLY A 228 -10.89 19.84 -23.74
CA GLY A 228 -12.35 19.76 -23.58
C GLY A 228 -12.96 18.44 -24.04
N ILE A 229 -12.23 17.32 -23.95
CA ILE A 229 -12.76 15.98 -24.22
C ILE A 229 -12.77 15.14 -22.93
N ASP A 230 -13.70 14.20 -22.86
CA ASP A 230 -13.89 13.35 -21.69
C ASP A 230 -12.86 12.21 -21.68
N THR A 231 -12.11 12.09 -20.59
CA THR A 231 -11.04 11.10 -20.46
C THR A 231 -11.59 9.68 -20.49
N LEU A 232 -12.70 9.41 -19.79
CA LEU A 232 -13.28 8.06 -19.72
C LEU A 232 -13.73 7.59 -21.10
N GLU A 233 -14.42 8.44 -21.88
CA GLU A 233 -14.86 8.11 -23.23
C GLU A 233 -13.68 7.76 -24.15
N VAL A 234 -12.57 8.51 -24.05
CA VAL A 234 -11.33 8.21 -24.81
C VAL A 234 -10.76 6.86 -24.38
N LEU A 235 -10.68 6.58 -23.07
CA LEU A 235 -10.13 5.34 -22.57
C LEU A 235 -11.03 4.13 -22.89
N GLU A 236 -12.35 4.31 -22.94
CA GLU A 236 -13.29 3.27 -23.39
C GLU A 236 -13.10 2.97 -24.89
N ALA A 237 -13.00 4.00 -25.72
CA ALA A 237 -12.72 3.82 -27.14
C ALA A 237 -11.37 3.15 -27.39
N ALA A 238 -10.31 3.58 -26.70
CA ALA A 238 -8.99 2.95 -26.79
C ALA A 238 -8.98 1.51 -26.27
N GLY A 239 -9.77 1.23 -25.21
CA GLY A 239 -9.91 -0.07 -24.58
C GLY A 239 -10.57 -1.13 -25.45
N THR A 240 -11.20 -0.77 -26.58
CA THR A 240 -11.70 -1.72 -27.58
C THR A 240 -10.57 -2.47 -28.27
N LYS A 241 -9.34 -1.98 -28.20
CA LYS A 241 -8.18 -2.66 -28.74
C LYS A 241 -7.69 -3.71 -27.75
N TRP A 242 -7.57 -4.95 -28.21
CA TRP A 242 -7.30 -6.13 -27.39
C TRP A 242 -6.05 -6.07 -26.51
N ASN A 243 -5.04 -5.27 -26.87
CA ASN A 243 -3.79 -5.12 -26.11
C ASN A 243 -3.66 -3.79 -25.38
N PHE A 244 -4.74 -3.01 -25.27
CA PHE A 244 -4.75 -1.80 -24.47
C PHE A 244 -4.91 -2.16 -22.99
N LEU A 245 -4.02 -1.69 -22.14
CA LEU A 245 -4.06 -1.99 -20.69
C LEU A 245 -5.09 -1.10 -19.99
N PRO A 246 -6.02 -1.66 -19.19
CA PRO A 246 -7.17 -0.94 -18.64
C PRO A 246 -6.81 -0.10 -17.39
N PHE A 247 -5.73 0.67 -17.44
CA PHE A 247 -5.42 1.65 -16.40
C PHE A 247 -6.35 2.85 -16.50
N ARG A 248 -6.61 3.47 -15.36
CA ARG A 248 -7.46 4.64 -15.21
C ARG A 248 -6.71 5.75 -14.48
N PRO A 249 -7.04 7.04 -14.70
CA PRO A 249 -6.50 8.11 -13.89
C PRO A 249 -7.01 8.03 -12.45
N GLY A 250 -6.31 8.68 -11.53
CA GLY A 250 -6.73 8.74 -10.13
C GLY A 250 -5.62 9.15 -9.18
N LEU A 251 -5.97 9.23 -7.93
CA LEU A 251 -5.04 9.52 -6.84
C LEU A 251 -4.23 8.27 -6.49
N VAL A 252 -2.90 8.38 -6.50
CA VAL A 252 -1.99 7.27 -6.20
C VAL A 252 -1.44 7.43 -4.79
N GLY A 253 -2.06 6.75 -3.85
CA GLY A 253 -1.68 6.70 -2.44
C GLY A 253 -1.26 5.30 -1.98
N GLY A 254 -1.29 5.11 -0.65
CA GLY A 254 -0.89 3.86 0.00
C GLY A 254 0.61 3.71 0.15
N HIS A 255 1.00 2.59 0.75
CA HIS A 255 2.38 2.33 1.14
C HIS A 255 3.17 1.45 0.17
N CYS A 256 2.61 1.13 -0.99
CA CYS A 256 3.29 0.33 -2.02
C CYS A 256 3.50 1.14 -3.31
N ILE A 257 2.42 1.43 -4.06
CA ILE A 257 2.53 2.03 -5.40
C ILE A 257 3.16 3.41 -5.34
N GLY A 258 2.79 4.23 -4.34
CA GLY A 258 3.35 5.57 -4.13
C GLY A 258 4.73 5.61 -3.46
N VAL A 259 5.25 4.47 -3.01
CA VAL A 259 6.48 4.36 -2.19
C VAL A 259 7.59 3.59 -2.91
N ASP A 260 7.30 2.41 -3.46
CA ASP A 260 8.32 1.52 -4.07
C ASP A 260 9.13 2.20 -5.20
N PRO A 261 8.56 3.10 -6.04
CA PRO A 261 9.36 3.81 -7.03
C PRO A 261 10.50 4.63 -6.42
N TYR A 262 10.34 5.16 -5.21
CA TYR A 262 11.39 5.91 -4.53
C TYR A 262 12.57 5.06 -4.10
N TYR A 263 12.35 3.78 -3.81
CA TYR A 263 13.44 2.84 -3.57
C TYR A 263 14.34 2.70 -4.81
N LEU A 264 13.73 2.62 -5.98
CA LEU A 264 14.48 2.49 -7.24
C LEU A 264 15.17 3.79 -7.63
N THR A 265 14.53 4.96 -7.41
CA THR A 265 15.16 6.26 -7.67
C THR A 265 16.33 6.50 -6.71
N HIS A 266 16.19 6.15 -5.44
CA HIS A 266 17.27 6.25 -4.46
C HIS A 266 18.49 5.41 -4.86
N LYS A 267 18.29 4.13 -5.24
CA LYS A 267 19.40 3.29 -5.72
C LYS A 267 20.04 3.86 -6.99
N ALA A 268 19.23 4.40 -7.90
CA ALA A 268 19.73 5.01 -9.12
C ALA A 268 20.64 6.22 -8.82
N GLU A 269 20.22 7.09 -7.92
CA GLU A 269 21.00 8.26 -7.47
C GLU A 269 22.32 7.84 -6.80
N MET A 270 22.29 6.81 -5.96
CA MET A 270 23.51 6.26 -5.31
C MET A 270 24.58 5.82 -6.33
N ILE A 271 24.16 5.33 -7.50
CA ILE A 271 25.07 4.90 -8.58
C ILE A 271 25.28 5.98 -9.65
N GLY A 272 24.80 7.21 -9.43
CA GLY A 272 24.96 8.34 -10.35
C GLY A 272 24.05 8.33 -11.57
N TYR A 273 22.96 7.54 -11.55
CA TYR A 273 21.97 7.50 -12.63
C TYR A 273 20.72 8.30 -12.25
N ILE A 274 20.26 9.19 -13.14
CA ILE A 274 19.01 9.97 -12.95
C ILE A 274 17.84 9.29 -13.67
N PRO A 275 16.88 8.68 -12.97
CA PRO A 275 15.78 7.94 -13.57
C PRO A 275 14.67 8.88 -14.08
N GLN A 276 14.80 9.39 -15.28
CA GLN A 276 13.93 10.44 -15.82
C GLN A 276 12.45 10.03 -15.91
N VAL A 277 12.16 8.84 -16.42
CA VAL A 277 10.77 8.36 -16.60
C VAL A 277 10.07 8.17 -15.26
N ILE A 278 10.75 7.54 -14.30
CA ILE A 278 10.19 7.26 -12.97
C ILE A 278 9.91 8.57 -12.23
N LEU A 279 10.86 9.50 -12.22
CA LEU A 279 10.71 10.81 -11.59
C LEU A 279 9.63 11.67 -12.26
N ALA A 280 9.50 11.59 -13.59
CA ALA A 280 8.41 12.29 -14.30
C ALA A 280 7.04 11.72 -13.90
N GLY A 281 6.89 10.40 -13.89
CA GLY A 281 5.64 9.74 -13.47
C GLY A 281 5.26 10.09 -12.03
N ARG A 282 6.21 10.08 -11.10
CA ARG A 282 5.97 10.47 -9.70
C ARG A 282 5.48 11.92 -9.60
N ARG A 283 6.10 12.86 -10.29
CA ARG A 283 5.67 14.27 -10.29
C ARG A 283 4.24 14.44 -10.80
N ILE A 284 3.86 13.68 -11.83
CA ILE A 284 2.49 13.71 -12.36
C ILE A 284 1.52 13.20 -11.29
N ASN A 285 1.75 12.01 -10.75
CA ASN A 285 0.88 11.40 -9.75
C ASN A 285 0.77 12.27 -8.48
N ASP A 286 1.86 12.84 -8.00
CA ASP A 286 1.86 13.72 -6.82
C ASP A 286 1.13 15.05 -7.08
N SER A 287 1.05 15.52 -8.32
CA SER A 287 0.32 16.74 -8.67
C SER A 287 -1.20 16.58 -8.75
N MET A 288 -1.71 15.34 -8.78
CA MET A 288 -3.14 15.09 -9.05
C MET A 288 -4.06 15.56 -7.91
N ALA A 289 -3.63 15.49 -6.67
CA ALA A 289 -4.41 16.00 -5.55
C ALA A 289 -4.68 17.50 -5.69
N LYS A 290 -3.65 18.26 -6.02
CA LYS A 290 -3.76 19.70 -6.29
C LYS A 290 -4.68 19.95 -7.48
N PHE A 291 -4.54 19.21 -8.57
CA PHE A 291 -5.39 19.35 -9.75
C PHE A 291 -6.88 19.13 -9.44
N VAL A 292 -7.22 18.08 -8.67
CA VAL A 292 -8.60 17.81 -8.24
C VAL A 292 -9.15 18.97 -7.41
N ALA A 293 -8.37 19.49 -6.47
CA ALA A 293 -8.78 20.64 -5.66
C ALA A 293 -8.98 21.90 -6.50
N GLU A 294 -8.08 22.20 -7.44
CA GLU A 294 -8.20 23.32 -8.38
C GLU A 294 -9.45 23.19 -9.27
N GLN A 295 -9.76 22.00 -9.77
CA GLN A 295 -10.99 21.77 -10.54
C GLN A 295 -12.24 21.97 -9.67
N THR A 296 -12.22 21.50 -8.41
CA THR A 296 -13.31 21.78 -7.47
C THR A 296 -13.54 23.26 -7.31
N VAL A 297 -12.49 24.04 -7.06
CA VAL A 297 -12.57 25.50 -6.93
C VAL A 297 -13.11 26.17 -8.21
N LYS A 298 -12.62 25.76 -9.38
CA LYS A 298 -13.10 26.29 -10.67
C LYS A 298 -14.59 26.03 -10.88
N HIS A 299 -15.07 24.84 -10.51
CA HIS A 299 -16.49 24.50 -10.62
C HIS A 299 -17.36 25.27 -9.64
N ILE A 300 -16.91 25.47 -8.39
CA ILE A 300 -17.57 26.35 -7.41
C ILE A 300 -17.73 27.78 -7.96
N ILE A 301 -16.65 28.33 -8.56
CA ILE A 301 -16.70 29.67 -9.19
C ILE A 301 -17.66 29.70 -10.37
N LYS A 302 -17.59 28.70 -11.28
CA LYS A 302 -18.48 28.62 -12.45
C LYS A 302 -19.96 28.49 -12.06
N ALA A 303 -20.24 27.83 -10.95
CA ALA A 303 -21.60 27.72 -10.40
C ALA A 303 -22.08 29.01 -9.70
N GLY A 304 -21.23 30.03 -9.60
CA GLY A 304 -21.57 31.34 -9.02
C GLY A 304 -21.39 31.45 -7.52
N PHE A 305 -20.75 30.48 -6.88
CA PHE A 305 -20.52 30.50 -5.44
C PHE A 305 -19.18 31.18 -5.08
N HIS A 306 -19.11 31.74 -3.87
CA HIS A 306 -17.88 32.24 -3.28
C HIS A 306 -17.01 31.07 -2.80
N VAL A 307 -15.72 31.09 -3.07
CA VAL A 307 -14.79 30.02 -2.67
C VAL A 307 -14.51 30.05 -1.18
N LYS A 308 -14.13 31.24 -0.66
CA LYS A 308 -13.85 31.38 0.77
C LYS A 308 -15.10 31.18 1.61
N GLY A 309 -15.08 30.21 2.50
CA GLY A 309 -16.21 29.81 3.34
C GLY A 309 -17.21 28.88 2.66
N ALA A 310 -16.99 28.48 1.39
CA ALA A 310 -17.77 27.43 0.76
C ALA A 310 -17.59 26.11 1.53
N LYS A 311 -18.66 25.33 1.64
CA LYS A 311 -18.61 23.99 2.20
C LYS A 311 -18.34 22.96 1.10
N VAL A 312 -17.47 22.02 1.38
CA VAL A 312 -17.19 20.91 0.48
C VAL A 312 -17.25 19.60 1.26
N ASN A 313 -18.11 18.70 0.82
CA ASN A 313 -18.19 17.34 1.35
C ASN A 313 -17.21 16.44 0.58
N VAL A 314 -16.17 15.94 1.22
CA VAL A 314 -15.23 14.96 0.66
C VAL A 314 -15.66 13.57 1.09
N LEU A 315 -15.95 12.70 0.11
CA LEU A 315 -16.42 11.34 0.32
C LEU A 315 -15.31 10.34 0.06
N GLY A 316 -14.89 9.66 1.11
CA GLY A 316 -13.73 8.75 1.13
C GLY A 316 -12.46 9.46 1.55
N LEU A 317 -11.73 8.87 2.50
CA LEU A 317 -10.44 9.32 3.00
C LEU A 317 -9.37 8.23 2.86
N THR A 318 -9.77 6.95 2.83
CA THR A 318 -8.84 5.82 2.67
C THR A 318 -8.11 5.89 1.33
N PHE A 319 -6.94 5.25 1.23
CA PHE A 319 -6.15 5.34 -0.01
C PHE A 319 -6.75 4.56 -1.18
N LYS A 320 -7.65 3.60 -0.92
CA LYS A 320 -8.38 2.83 -1.94
C LYS A 320 -9.74 2.35 -1.44
N GLU A 321 -10.56 1.88 -2.38
CA GLU A 321 -11.92 1.42 -2.13
C GLU A 321 -11.98 0.21 -1.19
N ASN A 322 -12.92 0.24 -0.23
CA ASN A 322 -13.26 -0.86 0.67
C ASN A 322 -12.10 -1.41 1.51
N CYS A 323 -11.10 -0.59 1.77
CA CYS A 323 -9.95 -0.91 2.60
C CYS A 323 -9.84 0.15 3.71
N PRO A 324 -9.76 -0.22 4.99
CA PRO A 324 -9.74 0.75 6.10
C PRO A 324 -8.38 1.43 6.31
N ASP A 325 -7.43 1.27 5.40
CA ASP A 325 -6.07 1.82 5.51
C ASP A 325 -6.01 3.28 5.04
N LEU A 326 -5.57 4.17 5.93
CA LEU A 326 -5.46 5.61 5.70
C LEU A 326 -4.04 6.05 5.27
N ARG A 327 -3.04 5.20 5.40
CA ARG A 327 -1.63 5.58 5.21
C ARG A 327 -1.35 6.13 3.81
N ASN A 328 -0.68 7.28 3.75
CA ASN A 328 -0.32 7.98 2.51
C ASN A 328 -1.53 8.22 1.59
N SER A 329 -2.72 8.47 2.14
CA SER A 329 -3.87 8.81 1.32
C SER A 329 -3.70 10.17 0.64
N LYS A 330 -3.76 10.20 -0.68
CA LYS A 330 -3.71 11.45 -1.46
C LYS A 330 -4.99 12.29 -1.35
N VAL A 331 -6.03 11.75 -0.75
CA VAL A 331 -7.24 12.53 -0.42
C VAL A 331 -6.94 13.56 0.68
N ALA A 332 -6.05 13.25 1.61
CA ALA A 332 -5.59 14.22 2.61
C ALA A 332 -4.94 15.45 1.95
N ASP A 333 -4.15 15.25 0.89
CA ASP A 333 -3.54 16.35 0.11
C ASP A 333 -4.62 17.18 -0.61
N VAL A 334 -5.69 16.55 -1.14
CA VAL A 334 -6.85 17.26 -1.72
C VAL A 334 -7.53 18.13 -0.66
N ILE A 335 -7.77 17.59 0.54
CA ILE A 335 -8.40 18.30 1.64
C ILE A 335 -7.55 19.50 2.06
N GLN A 336 -6.25 19.30 2.24
CA GLN A 336 -5.32 20.37 2.61
C GLN A 336 -5.29 21.49 1.56
N GLU A 337 -5.27 21.14 0.28
CA GLU A 337 -5.29 22.13 -0.81
C GLU A 337 -6.62 22.91 -0.81
N LEU A 338 -7.78 22.25 -0.65
CA LEU A 338 -9.09 22.90 -0.54
C LEU A 338 -9.13 23.86 0.66
N GLN A 339 -8.62 23.44 1.81
CA GLN A 339 -8.55 24.27 3.02
C GLN A 339 -7.66 25.51 2.80
N SER A 340 -6.61 25.41 1.98
CA SER A 340 -5.72 26.54 1.65
C SER A 340 -6.45 27.68 0.94
N TYR A 341 -7.54 27.37 0.23
CA TYR A 341 -8.45 28.36 -0.39
C TYR A 341 -9.49 28.94 0.60
N GLY A 342 -9.45 28.51 1.87
CA GLY A 342 -10.42 28.93 2.89
C GLY A 342 -11.77 28.24 2.78
N ILE A 343 -11.81 27.06 2.19
CA ILE A 343 -13.00 26.20 2.10
C ILE A 343 -13.19 25.45 3.42
N ASP A 344 -14.45 25.35 3.86
CA ASP A 344 -14.88 24.55 5.00
C ASP A 344 -15.12 23.09 4.55
N VAL A 345 -14.16 22.21 4.83
CA VAL A 345 -14.16 20.82 4.33
C VAL A 345 -14.74 19.88 5.38
N HIS A 346 -15.76 19.12 5.00
CA HIS A 346 -16.36 18.04 5.78
C HIS A 346 -16.02 16.69 5.17
N VAL A 347 -15.44 15.79 5.95
CA VAL A 347 -14.94 14.50 5.46
C VAL A 347 -15.80 13.37 6.01
N HIS A 348 -16.28 12.51 5.12
CA HIS A 348 -16.95 11.27 5.46
C HIS A 348 -16.22 10.09 4.84
N ASP A 349 -16.04 9.02 5.61
CA ASP A 349 -15.57 7.72 5.11
C ASP A 349 -16.24 6.60 5.91
N PRO A 350 -16.90 5.62 5.25
CA PRO A 350 -17.67 4.59 5.94
C PRO A 350 -16.79 3.48 6.55
N VAL A 351 -15.52 3.38 6.14
CA VAL A 351 -14.62 2.29 6.56
C VAL A 351 -13.38 2.77 7.33
N ALA A 352 -13.09 4.07 7.29
CA ALA A 352 -11.95 4.65 7.98
C ALA A 352 -12.17 4.72 9.50
N ASP A 353 -11.12 4.43 10.28
CA ASP A 353 -11.14 4.65 11.73
C ASP A 353 -10.95 6.14 12.07
N SER A 354 -11.91 6.72 12.82
CA SER A 354 -11.87 8.15 13.18
C SER A 354 -10.70 8.54 14.07
N LYS A 355 -10.18 7.61 14.90
CA LYS A 355 -9.02 7.90 15.75
C LYS A 355 -7.74 7.91 14.92
N GLU A 356 -7.65 7.00 13.96
CA GLU A 356 -6.52 6.95 13.02
C GLU A 356 -6.53 8.18 12.11
N ALA A 357 -7.69 8.60 11.57
CA ALA A 357 -7.81 9.82 10.77
C ALA A 357 -7.34 11.07 11.53
N ARG A 358 -7.70 11.17 12.82
CA ARG A 358 -7.22 12.25 13.69
C ARG A 358 -5.72 12.17 13.96
N HIS A 359 -5.20 10.96 14.20
CA HIS A 359 -3.77 10.74 14.49
C HIS A 359 -2.89 11.04 13.26
N GLU A 360 -3.26 10.51 12.09
CA GLU A 360 -2.45 10.61 10.87
C GLU A 360 -2.55 12.00 10.20
N TYR A 361 -3.75 12.59 10.18
CA TYR A 361 -4.01 13.80 9.39
C TYR A 361 -4.60 14.98 10.18
N GLY A 362 -4.91 14.79 11.47
CA GLY A 362 -5.60 15.81 12.26
C GLY A 362 -7.05 16.04 11.82
N LEU A 363 -7.66 15.10 11.08
CA LEU A 363 -8.99 15.22 10.51
C LEU A 363 -10.06 14.57 11.38
N GLU A 364 -11.20 15.26 11.52
CA GLU A 364 -12.41 14.73 12.14
C GLU A 364 -13.34 14.18 11.06
N LEU A 365 -13.75 12.91 11.19
CA LEU A 365 -14.72 12.34 10.29
C LEU A 365 -16.15 12.74 10.71
N THR A 366 -16.95 13.14 9.74
CA THR A 366 -18.36 13.48 9.88
C THR A 366 -19.20 12.28 9.49
N THR A 367 -20.25 11.92 10.24
CA THR A 367 -21.18 10.86 9.81
C THR A 367 -22.00 11.33 8.61
N TRP A 368 -22.51 10.39 7.81
CA TRP A 368 -23.31 10.72 6.62
C TRP A 368 -24.50 11.63 6.95
N GLU A 369 -25.20 11.35 8.06
CA GLU A 369 -26.37 12.12 8.50
C GLU A 369 -26.01 13.57 8.80
N ASN A 370 -24.83 13.79 9.39
CA ASN A 370 -24.37 15.10 9.83
C ASN A 370 -23.62 15.90 8.75
N LEU A 371 -23.40 15.33 7.56
CA LEU A 371 -22.86 16.08 6.42
C LEU A 371 -23.79 17.25 6.09
N PRO A 372 -23.29 18.49 6.02
CA PRO A 372 -24.09 19.65 5.64
C PRO A 372 -24.48 19.61 4.16
N ARG A 373 -25.42 20.46 3.78
CA ARG A 373 -25.57 20.82 2.36
C ARG A 373 -24.37 21.71 1.97
N ALA A 374 -23.63 21.28 0.97
CA ALA A 374 -22.37 21.87 0.55
C ALA A 374 -22.42 22.41 -0.87
N GLU A 375 -21.61 23.38 -1.21
CA GLU A 375 -21.47 23.92 -2.56
C GLU A 375 -20.84 22.90 -3.50
N ALA A 376 -20.05 21.94 -2.98
CA ALA A 376 -19.53 20.84 -3.79
C ALA A 376 -19.47 19.52 -2.99
N ILE A 377 -19.61 18.42 -3.72
CA ILE A 377 -19.25 17.07 -3.28
C ILE A 377 -18.03 16.63 -4.10
N VAL A 378 -16.99 16.15 -3.41
CA VAL A 378 -15.83 15.49 -4.03
C VAL A 378 -15.91 14.01 -3.69
N ALA A 379 -16.31 13.19 -4.67
CA ALA A 379 -16.30 11.73 -4.56
C ALA A 379 -14.89 11.21 -4.83
N ALA A 380 -14.07 11.15 -3.78
CA ALA A 380 -12.64 10.88 -3.88
C ALA A 380 -12.34 9.37 -3.89
N VAL A 381 -13.05 8.56 -3.09
CA VAL A 381 -12.91 7.10 -3.03
C VAL A 381 -14.27 6.44 -3.18
N SER A 382 -14.39 5.55 -4.16
CA SER A 382 -15.69 4.94 -4.52
C SER A 382 -15.95 3.66 -3.73
N HIS A 383 -16.18 3.78 -2.41
CA HIS A 383 -16.61 2.65 -1.59
C HIS A 383 -17.94 2.07 -2.07
N ARG A 384 -18.15 0.76 -1.90
CA ARG A 384 -19.42 0.09 -2.25
C ARG A 384 -20.62 0.74 -1.61
N GLU A 385 -20.46 1.25 -0.38
CA GLU A 385 -21.51 1.96 0.34
C GLU A 385 -21.95 3.20 -0.43
N TYR A 386 -21.04 4.00 -0.94
CA TYR A 386 -21.38 5.15 -1.77
C TYR A 386 -22.08 4.75 -3.06
N LEU A 387 -21.52 3.79 -3.79
CA LEU A 387 -22.08 3.35 -5.08
C LEU A 387 -23.48 2.73 -4.95
N SER A 388 -23.85 2.23 -3.77
CA SER A 388 -25.17 1.68 -3.48
C SER A 388 -26.21 2.72 -3.06
N ARG A 389 -25.80 3.97 -2.75
CA ARG A 389 -26.71 5.04 -2.34
C ARG A 389 -27.48 5.61 -3.53
N PRO A 390 -28.77 5.86 -3.40
CA PRO A 390 -29.55 6.51 -4.46
C PRO A 390 -29.11 7.97 -4.66
N LEU A 391 -29.27 8.48 -5.88
CA LEU A 391 -28.92 9.86 -6.23
C LEU A 391 -29.58 10.89 -5.29
N SER A 392 -30.80 10.65 -4.85
CA SER A 392 -31.53 11.55 -3.95
C SER A 392 -30.80 11.82 -2.63
N GLU A 393 -30.02 10.86 -2.13
CA GLU A 393 -29.23 11.08 -0.92
C GLU A 393 -28.10 12.08 -1.15
N TYR A 394 -27.42 12.02 -2.31
CA TYR A 394 -26.39 12.99 -2.69
C TYR A 394 -26.99 14.38 -2.89
N LEU A 395 -28.16 14.46 -3.54
CA LEU A 395 -28.88 15.73 -3.73
C LEU A 395 -29.30 16.39 -2.42
N SER A 396 -29.52 15.58 -1.37
CA SER A 396 -29.79 16.10 -0.02
C SER A 396 -28.56 16.75 0.64
N LYS A 397 -27.34 16.42 0.17
CA LYS A 397 -26.05 16.88 0.73
C LYS A 397 -25.35 17.95 -0.10
N VAL A 398 -25.97 18.39 -1.20
CA VAL A 398 -25.46 19.46 -2.05
C VAL A 398 -26.51 20.57 -2.18
N VAL A 399 -26.07 21.82 -2.32
CA VAL A 399 -26.97 22.95 -2.58
C VAL A 399 -27.52 22.89 -4.02
N GLU A 400 -28.61 23.59 -4.28
CA GLU A 400 -29.14 23.75 -5.64
C GLU A 400 -28.06 24.37 -6.56
N SER A 401 -27.91 23.83 -7.76
CA SER A 401 -26.86 24.22 -8.71
C SER A 401 -25.41 24.01 -8.22
N GLY A 402 -25.24 23.22 -7.16
CA GLY A 402 -23.90 22.89 -6.63
C GLY A 402 -23.10 21.98 -7.56
N CYS A 403 -21.92 21.58 -7.11
CA CYS A 403 -20.95 20.84 -7.92
C CYS A 403 -20.81 19.38 -7.46
N PHE A 404 -20.60 18.49 -8.43
CA PHE A 404 -20.21 17.11 -8.16
C PHE A 404 -18.90 16.77 -8.89
N ILE A 405 -17.87 16.46 -8.13
CA ILE A 405 -16.50 16.16 -8.59
C ILE A 405 -16.25 14.67 -8.42
N ASP A 406 -16.28 13.93 -9.52
CA ASP A 406 -16.11 12.46 -9.53
C ASP A 406 -14.66 12.09 -9.88
N VAL A 407 -13.86 11.82 -8.87
CA VAL A 407 -12.42 11.50 -9.03
C VAL A 407 -12.21 10.11 -9.65
N LYS A 408 -13.21 9.22 -9.58
CA LYS A 408 -13.08 7.84 -10.08
C LYS A 408 -13.93 7.54 -11.31
N SER A 409 -14.67 8.53 -11.79
CA SER A 409 -15.57 8.40 -12.94
C SER A 409 -16.58 7.24 -12.81
N HIS A 410 -17.16 7.05 -11.62
CA HIS A 410 -18.09 5.96 -11.31
C HIS A 410 -19.56 6.38 -11.30
N TYR A 411 -19.85 7.67 -11.28
CA TYR A 411 -21.23 8.19 -11.18
C TYR A 411 -21.80 8.55 -12.55
N ASP A 412 -23.12 8.38 -12.69
CA ASP A 412 -23.84 8.76 -13.91
C ASP A 412 -23.88 10.30 -14.06
N GLN A 413 -23.05 10.81 -14.94
CA GLN A 413 -22.98 12.25 -15.23
C GLN A 413 -24.28 12.81 -15.77
N THR A 414 -25.02 12.04 -16.58
CA THR A 414 -26.28 12.49 -17.17
C THR A 414 -27.31 12.70 -16.09
N ALA A 415 -27.50 11.73 -15.21
CA ALA A 415 -28.43 11.86 -14.09
C ALA A 415 -28.07 13.00 -13.13
N LEU A 416 -26.77 13.21 -12.85
CA LEU A 416 -26.31 14.33 -12.02
C LEU A 416 -26.56 15.69 -12.68
N ARG A 417 -26.32 15.83 -13.99
CA ARG A 417 -26.59 17.06 -14.74
C ARG A 417 -28.08 17.35 -14.90
N GLU A 418 -28.88 16.33 -15.14
CA GLU A 418 -30.35 16.46 -15.19
C GLU A 418 -30.94 16.88 -13.81
N ALA A 419 -30.29 16.52 -12.72
CA ALA A 419 -30.59 17.00 -11.37
C ALA A 419 -30.10 18.45 -11.11
N GLY A 420 -29.50 19.14 -12.08
CA GLY A 420 -29.08 20.53 -12.01
C GLY A 420 -27.69 20.78 -11.44
N LEU A 421 -26.86 19.74 -11.29
CA LEU A 421 -25.51 19.89 -10.76
C LEU A 421 -24.47 20.23 -11.85
N SER A 422 -23.45 21.01 -11.47
CA SER A 422 -22.23 21.16 -12.24
C SER A 422 -21.34 19.95 -12.03
N VAL A 423 -21.13 19.13 -13.07
CA VAL A 423 -20.42 17.85 -12.95
C VAL A 423 -19.09 17.89 -13.68
N TRP A 424 -18.04 17.47 -12.97
CA TRP A 424 -16.73 17.19 -13.53
C TRP A 424 -16.27 15.80 -13.09
N ARG A 425 -15.55 15.09 -13.97
CA ARG A 425 -14.88 13.82 -13.64
C ARG A 425 -13.45 13.79 -14.18
N LEU A 426 -12.61 13.03 -13.47
CA LEU A 426 -11.21 12.83 -13.85
C LEU A 426 -11.07 11.79 -14.96
#